data_f0d26759da0894abbe08d4a443e62f68
#
_entry.id   f0d26759da0894abbe08d4a443e62f68
#
_cell.length_a   1.000
_cell.length_b   1.000
_cell.length_c   1.000
_cell.angle_alpha   90.00
_cell.angle_beta   90.00
_cell.angle_gamma   90.00
#
_symmetry.space_group_name_H-M   'P 1'
#
loop_
_entity.id
_entity.type
_entity.pdbx_description
1 polymer ?
#
loop_
_entity_poly.entity_id
_entity_poly.type
_entity_poly.pdbx_seq_one_letter_code
_entity_poly.pdbx_strand_id
1 'polypeptide(L)'
;MKRLRNNIFATAAVAVACILGTTSAKAQEFTVQGDLVSSYVWRGVYQTGASFQPTLGFSIGDFSVTAWGSTDFDGNKSSEGLASKEIDLTAAYALGESGPTLSVASLWWAGQGAGKYFNFKSHETAHFFEAGLVYTLPCEKLPLSMAWYLMFAGADKNEDGKQNYSSYCELNYPFSVKSVDLNATVGFVPYKTLSLIHI
;
A
#
# COMPACT_ATOMS: atom_id res chain seq x y z
N MET A 1 -29.40 6.11 -1.64
CA MET A 1 -28.75 4.83 -1.32
C MET A 1 -27.25 5.12 -1.19
N LYS A 2 -26.70 5.06 0.01
CA LYS A 2 -25.27 5.32 0.25
C LYS A 2 -24.49 4.08 -0.21
N ARG A 3 -23.67 4.21 -1.26
CA ARG A 3 -22.76 3.15 -1.71
C ARG A 3 -21.58 3.07 -0.73
N LEU A 4 -21.38 1.89 -0.14
CA LEU A 4 -20.15 1.54 0.53
C LEU A 4 -19.04 1.47 -0.53
N ARG A 5 -18.01 2.29 -0.39
CA ARG A 5 -16.77 2.12 -1.17
C ARG A 5 -16.04 0.90 -0.58
N ASN A 6 -16.03 -0.17 -1.34
CA ASN A 6 -15.32 -1.38 -0.96
C ASN A 6 -13.82 -1.14 -1.07
N ASN A 7 -13.15 -1.07 0.05
CA ASN A 7 -11.70 -1.17 0.09
C ASN A 7 -11.33 -2.62 -0.21
N ILE A 8 -10.69 -2.82 -1.36
CA ILE A 8 -10.31 -4.15 -1.84
C ILE A 8 -8.96 -4.52 -1.22
N PHE A 9 -9.01 -5.14 -0.05
CA PHE A 9 -7.94 -6.02 0.42
C PHE A 9 -8.61 -7.29 0.91
N ALA A 10 -8.37 -8.40 0.22
CA ALA A 10 -8.86 -9.70 0.60
C ALA A 10 -8.04 -10.22 1.79
N THR A 11 -8.45 -9.84 2.99
CA THR A 11 -7.97 -10.42 4.25
C THR A 11 -9.14 -10.50 5.21
N ALA A 12 -9.23 -11.55 6.00
CA ALA A 12 -10.25 -11.66 7.05
C ALA A 12 -9.98 -10.57 8.11
N ALA A 13 -10.65 -9.42 7.95
CA ALA A 13 -10.47 -8.26 8.80
C ALA A 13 -11.53 -8.23 9.88
N VAL A 14 -11.11 -8.05 11.13
CA VAL A 14 -11.99 -7.61 12.22
C VAL A 14 -11.92 -6.09 12.23
N ALA A 15 -12.88 -5.42 11.59
CA ALA A 15 -12.98 -3.97 11.60
C ALA A 15 -13.66 -3.51 12.89
N VAL A 16 -12.99 -2.67 13.67
CA VAL A 16 -13.60 -1.91 14.76
C VAL A 16 -13.74 -0.47 14.29
N ALA A 17 -14.94 -0.08 13.87
CA ALA A 17 -15.25 1.30 13.52
C ALA A 17 -15.75 2.04 14.78
N CYS A 18 -15.03 3.07 15.20
CA CYS A 18 -15.51 4.03 16.19
C CYS A 18 -16.09 5.25 15.46
N ILE A 19 -17.42 5.40 15.50
CA ILE A 19 -18.11 6.58 14.96
C ILE A 19 -18.20 7.63 16.06
N LEU A 20 -17.55 8.77 15.90
CA LEU A 20 -17.76 9.95 16.76
C LEU A 20 -18.52 11.03 15.97
N GLY A 21 -19.66 11.32 16.54
CA GLY A 21 -20.62 12.41 16.44
C GLY A 21 -20.54 13.49 15.34
N THR A 22 -21.71 13.74 14.81
CA THR A 22 -22.06 14.59 13.66
C THR A 22 -22.04 16.09 13.95
N THR A 23 -21.34 16.86 13.11
CA THR A 23 -21.73 18.20 12.68
C THR A 23 -21.50 18.29 11.18
N SER A 24 -22.20 19.19 10.49
CA SER A 24 -22.30 19.38 9.04
C SER A 24 -20.97 19.76 8.34
N ALA A 25 -19.87 19.18 8.75
CA ALA A 25 -18.56 19.18 8.13
C ALA A 25 -18.42 17.88 7.32
N LYS A 26 -17.62 17.86 6.27
CA LYS A 26 -17.23 16.64 5.55
C LYS A 26 -16.93 15.56 6.58
N ALA A 27 -17.64 14.42 6.51
CA ALA A 27 -17.53 13.38 7.52
C ALA A 27 -16.06 12.97 7.72
N GLN A 28 -15.59 13.08 8.94
CA GLN A 28 -14.28 12.56 9.34
C GLN A 28 -14.45 11.08 9.65
N GLU A 29 -13.56 10.28 9.14
CA GLU A 29 -13.56 8.83 9.38
C GLU A 29 -12.21 8.40 9.91
N PHE A 30 -12.24 7.56 10.97
CA PHE A 30 -11.07 6.89 11.51
C PHE A 30 -11.18 5.39 11.23
N THR A 31 -10.11 4.82 10.72
CA THR A 31 -9.99 3.38 10.47
C THR A 31 -8.95 2.81 11.41
N VAL A 32 -9.31 1.71 12.11
CA VAL A 32 -8.38 0.87 12.86
C VAL A 32 -8.62 -0.56 12.41
N GLN A 33 -7.59 -1.18 11.85
CA GLN A 33 -7.67 -2.53 11.31
C GLN A 33 -6.42 -3.31 11.69
N GLY A 34 -6.55 -4.63 11.83
CA GLY A 34 -5.42 -5.53 12.03
C GLY A 34 -5.65 -6.82 11.25
N ASP A 35 -4.73 -7.15 10.37
CA ASP A 35 -4.78 -8.34 9.53
C ASP A 35 -3.77 -9.37 10.00
N LEU A 36 -4.21 -10.64 10.00
CA LEU A 36 -3.33 -11.80 10.19
C LEU A 36 -3.22 -12.50 8.84
N VAL A 37 -2.03 -12.54 8.29
CA VAL A 37 -1.76 -13.17 6.99
C VAL A 37 -0.82 -14.37 7.16
N SER A 38 -1.04 -15.42 6.39
CA SER A 38 -0.17 -16.61 6.40
C SER A 38 1.18 -16.36 5.74
N SER A 39 1.22 -15.39 4.81
CA SER A 39 2.45 -14.87 4.20
C SER A 39 2.21 -13.47 3.69
N TYR A 40 3.22 -12.62 3.79
CA TYR A 40 3.22 -11.31 3.19
C TYR A 40 3.89 -11.36 1.83
N VAL A 41 3.12 -11.06 0.79
CA VAL A 41 3.58 -10.93 -0.59
C VAL A 41 3.27 -9.52 -1.06
N TRP A 42 4.27 -8.79 -1.54
CA TRP A 42 4.12 -7.45 -2.06
C TRP A 42 4.54 -7.41 -3.53
N ARG A 43 3.64 -6.98 -4.41
CA ARG A 43 3.85 -6.90 -5.87
C ARG A 43 4.43 -8.18 -6.48
N GLY A 44 3.92 -9.34 -6.03
CA GLY A 44 4.37 -10.65 -6.50
C GLY A 44 5.66 -11.18 -5.84
N VAL A 45 6.31 -10.38 -4.99
CA VAL A 45 7.52 -10.79 -4.27
C VAL A 45 7.19 -11.18 -2.84
N TYR A 46 7.61 -12.37 -2.43
CA TYR A 46 7.50 -12.84 -1.05
C TYR A 46 8.36 -11.98 -0.13
N GLN A 47 7.74 -11.38 0.87
CA GLN A 47 8.41 -10.54 1.86
C GLN A 47 8.70 -11.31 3.14
N THR A 48 7.66 -11.84 3.78
CA THR A 48 7.79 -12.58 5.05
C THR A 48 6.73 -13.69 5.16
N GLY A 49 6.89 -14.58 6.13
CA GLY A 49 5.92 -15.59 6.53
C GLY A 49 4.68 -15.01 7.21
N ALA A 50 4.12 -15.77 8.14
CA ALA A 50 2.95 -15.35 8.89
C ALA A 50 3.21 -14.03 9.62
N SER A 51 2.34 -13.03 9.37
CA SER A 51 2.56 -11.66 9.82
C SER A 51 1.29 -11.02 10.36
N PHE A 52 1.47 -10.07 11.28
CA PHE A 52 0.43 -9.14 11.72
C PHE A 52 0.63 -7.80 11.02
N GLN A 53 -0.46 -7.27 10.43
CA GLN A 53 -0.43 -6.05 9.62
C GLN A 53 -1.46 -5.04 10.14
N PRO A 54 -1.08 -4.15 11.09
CA PRO A 54 -1.95 -3.10 11.59
C PRO A 54 -2.10 -1.96 10.58
N THR A 55 -3.28 -1.37 10.53
CA THR A 55 -3.60 -0.17 9.75
C THR A 55 -4.30 0.85 10.64
N LEU A 56 -3.83 2.09 10.60
CA LEU A 56 -4.51 3.26 11.15
C LEU A 56 -4.79 4.23 10.02
N GLY A 57 -6.03 4.65 9.87
CA GLY A 57 -6.44 5.58 8.82
C GLY A 57 -7.22 6.77 9.37
N PHE A 58 -7.08 7.89 8.71
CA PHE A 58 -7.90 9.08 8.88
C PHE A 58 -8.30 9.61 7.51
N SER A 59 -9.56 9.95 7.33
CA SER A 59 -10.03 10.62 6.12
C SER A 59 -10.95 11.78 6.41
N ILE A 60 -10.92 12.77 5.54
CA ILE A 60 -11.82 13.93 5.53
C ILE A 60 -12.11 14.36 4.10
N GLY A 61 -13.36 14.15 3.66
CA GLY A 61 -13.73 14.35 2.26
C GLY A 61 -12.93 13.45 1.33
N ASP A 62 -12.21 14.04 0.40
CA ASP A 62 -11.40 13.34 -0.60
C ASP A 62 -9.96 13.07 -0.16
N PHE A 63 -9.54 13.63 0.98
CA PHE A 63 -8.20 13.45 1.54
C PHE A 63 -8.16 12.32 2.56
N SER A 64 -7.08 11.51 2.53
CA SER A 64 -6.81 10.47 3.52
C SER A 64 -5.34 10.37 3.87
N VAL A 65 -5.07 9.94 5.10
CA VAL A 65 -3.74 9.55 5.58
C VAL A 65 -3.85 8.17 6.19
N THR A 66 -2.91 7.29 5.86
CA THR A 66 -2.87 5.93 6.39
C THR A 66 -1.47 5.61 6.89
N ALA A 67 -1.40 5.07 8.10
CA ALA A 67 -0.21 4.39 8.62
C ALA A 67 -0.48 2.89 8.57
N TRP A 68 0.36 2.17 7.86
CA TRP A 68 0.31 0.71 7.77
C TRP A 68 1.64 0.14 8.25
N GLY A 69 1.61 -1.06 8.77
CA GLY A 69 2.83 -1.76 9.15
C GLY A 69 2.70 -3.26 8.95
N SER A 70 3.83 -3.95 8.98
CA SER A 70 3.89 -5.40 8.98
C SER A 70 4.96 -5.88 9.95
N THR A 71 4.67 -6.94 10.69
CA THR A 71 5.65 -7.65 11.52
C THR A 71 5.38 -9.14 11.44
N ASP A 72 6.39 -9.92 11.12
CA ASP A 72 6.29 -11.38 11.13
C ASP A 72 6.36 -11.93 12.57
N PHE A 73 5.91 -13.17 12.74
CA PHE A 73 5.92 -13.85 14.04
C PHE A 73 7.17 -14.66 14.31
N ASP A 74 7.91 -15.02 13.28
CA ASP A 74 9.05 -15.92 13.38
C ASP A 74 10.41 -15.23 13.22
N GLY A 75 10.42 -13.93 12.94
CA GLY A 75 11.65 -13.14 12.76
C GLY A 75 12.45 -13.59 11.53
N ASN A 76 11.84 -14.35 10.63
CA ASN A 76 12.49 -14.78 9.40
C ASN A 76 12.75 -13.57 8.50
N LYS A 77 13.95 -13.51 8.00
CA LYS A 77 14.32 -12.52 6.97
C LYS A 77 13.64 -12.93 5.67
N SER A 78 13.22 -11.95 4.90
CA SER A 78 12.79 -12.22 3.52
C SER A 78 13.91 -12.90 2.75
N SER A 79 13.56 -13.56 1.66
CA SER A 79 14.51 -14.22 0.76
C SER A 79 15.63 -13.30 0.25
N GLU A 80 15.42 -11.97 0.30
CA GLU A 80 16.38 -10.94 -0.13
C GLU A 80 17.06 -10.20 1.03
N GLY A 81 16.91 -10.68 2.28
CA GLY A 81 17.49 -10.02 3.44
C GLY A 81 16.76 -8.75 3.87
N LEU A 82 15.60 -8.47 3.29
CA LEU A 82 14.68 -7.42 3.73
C LEU A 82 14.11 -7.78 5.10
N ALA A 83 13.69 -6.78 5.83
CA ALA A 83 13.34 -6.96 7.22
C ALA A 83 11.97 -7.58 7.42
N SER A 84 11.87 -8.29 8.52
CA SER A 84 10.63 -8.79 9.08
C SER A 84 9.62 -7.69 9.48
N LYS A 85 9.98 -6.41 9.38
CA LYS A 85 9.15 -5.27 9.80
C LYS A 85 9.13 -4.18 8.76
N GLU A 86 7.94 -3.61 8.56
CA GLU A 86 7.71 -2.52 7.62
C GLU A 86 6.77 -1.48 8.25
N ILE A 87 7.01 -0.21 7.95
CA ILE A 87 6.14 0.91 8.35
C ILE A 87 6.00 1.83 7.15
N ASP A 88 4.76 2.00 6.71
CA ASP A 88 4.40 2.84 5.58
C ASP A 88 3.47 3.94 6.02
N LEU A 89 3.75 5.16 5.55
CA LEU A 89 2.86 6.31 5.69
C LEU A 89 2.43 6.77 4.32
N THR A 90 1.12 6.81 4.08
CA THR A 90 0.55 7.22 2.81
C THR A 90 -0.41 8.38 3.00
N ALA A 91 -0.25 9.43 2.20
CA ALA A 91 -1.26 10.47 2.02
C ALA A 91 -1.88 10.32 0.63
N ALA A 92 -3.20 10.40 0.53
CA ALA A 92 -3.90 10.25 -0.74
C ALA A 92 -5.03 11.28 -0.91
N TYR A 93 -5.33 11.60 -2.17
CA TYR A 93 -6.40 12.51 -2.54
C TYR A 93 -7.18 11.95 -3.73
N ALA A 94 -8.49 11.76 -3.55
CA ALA A 94 -9.39 11.34 -4.61
C ALA A 94 -9.86 12.54 -5.44
N LEU A 95 -9.72 12.50 -6.74
CA LEU A 95 -10.14 13.55 -7.66
C LEU A 95 -11.64 13.38 -8.00
N GLY A 96 -12.49 13.55 -6.97
CA GLY A 96 -13.94 13.38 -7.05
C GLY A 96 -14.39 11.92 -7.01
N GLU A 97 -15.71 11.70 -7.13
CA GLU A 97 -16.34 10.38 -6.91
C GLU A 97 -15.94 9.30 -7.92
N SER A 98 -15.65 9.69 -9.15
CA SER A 98 -15.30 8.76 -10.24
C SER A 98 -13.92 9.05 -10.84
N GLY A 99 -13.17 9.98 -10.23
CA GLY A 99 -11.84 10.35 -10.67
C GLY A 99 -10.75 9.42 -10.11
N PRO A 100 -9.52 9.58 -10.58
CA PRO A 100 -8.39 8.86 -10.02
C PRO A 100 -8.06 9.32 -8.61
N THR A 101 -7.37 8.45 -7.87
CA THR A 101 -6.75 8.78 -6.58
C THR A 101 -5.26 8.96 -6.79
N LEU A 102 -4.72 10.09 -6.34
CA LEU A 102 -3.29 10.37 -6.27
C LEU A 102 -2.80 10.06 -4.86
N SER A 103 -1.60 9.53 -4.73
CA SER A 103 -0.98 9.27 -3.43
C SER A 103 0.51 9.58 -3.42
N VAL A 104 1.00 9.84 -2.22
CA VAL A 104 2.43 9.87 -1.90
C VAL A 104 2.63 9.01 -0.67
N ALA A 105 3.57 8.10 -0.73
CA ALA A 105 3.90 7.18 0.35
C ALA A 105 5.37 7.27 0.74
N SER A 106 5.64 7.00 2.01
CA SER A 106 6.96 6.73 2.55
C SER A 106 6.96 5.29 3.03
N LEU A 107 7.73 4.44 2.37
CA LEU A 107 7.91 3.03 2.69
C LEU A 107 9.23 2.85 3.42
N TRP A 108 9.21 2.11 4.52
CA TRP A 108 10.42 1.87 5.30
C TRP A 108 10.49 0.45 5.84
N TRP A 109 11.55 -0.26 5.49
CA TRP A 109 11.80 -1.61 5.95
C TRP A 109 12.89 -1.63 7.03
N ALA A 110 12.59 -2.21 8.20
CA ALA A 110 13.52 -2.41 9.29
C ALA A 110 14.35 -3.67 9.06
N GLY A 111 15.47 -3.58 8.35
CA GLY A 111 16.37 -4.68 8.06
C GLY A 111 17.77 -4.51 8.62
N GLN A 112 18.64 -5.50 8.37
CA GLN A 112 20.06 -5.34 8.62
C GLN A 112 20.59 -4.22 7.70
N GLY A 113 21.16 -3.17 8.33
CA GLY A 113 21.63 -1.99 7.60
C GLY A 113 20.54 -0.94 7.35
N ALA A 114 19.28 -1.20 7.77
CA ALA A 114 18.25 -0.17 7.74
C ALA A 114 18.70 1.04 8.55
N GLY A 115 18.61 2.20 7.94
CA GLY A 115 18.82 3.48 8.61
C GLY A 115 17.77 3.69 9.72
N LYS A 116 18.01 4.66 10.58
CA LYS A 116 17.01 5.06 11.58
C LYS A 116 15.75 5.56 10.88
N TYR A 117 14.56 5.18 11.37
CA TYR A 117 13.27 5.62 10.83
C TYR A 117 13.19 7.15 10.60
N PHE A 118 13.69 7.95 11.54
CA PHE A 118 13.66 9.42 11.45
C PHE A 118 14.86 10.03 10.70
N ASN A 119 15.61 9.24 9.93
CA ASN A 119 16.66 9.78 9.08
C ASN A 119 16.13 10.06 7.68
N PHE A 120 15.78 11.31 7.41
CA PHE A 120 15.29 11.80 6.10
C PHE A 120 16.36 12.57 5.31
N LYS A 121 17.63 12.48 5.70
CA LYS A 121 18.69 13.18 4.98
C LYS A 121 18.88 12.60 3.59
N SER A 122 19.05 13.48 2.61
CA SER A 122 19.37 13.07 1.24
C SER A 122 20.59 12.16 1.21
N HIS A 123 20.52 11.09 0.43
CA HIS A 123 21.54 10.04 0.27
C HIS A 123 21.83 9.16 1.52
N GLU A 124 21.20 9.43 2.67
CA GLU A 124 21.38 8.62 3.89
C GLU A 124 20.07 7.93 4.33
N THR A 125 18.95 8.36 3.80
CA THR A 125 17.65 7.80 4.17
C THR A 125 17.47 6.37 3.68
N ALA A 126 16.84 5.53 4.50
CA ALA A 126 16.38 4.19 4.11
C ALA A 126 14.90 4.18 3.66
N HIS A 127 14.25 5.34 3.63
CA HIS A 127 12.90 5.46 3.10
C HIS A 127 12.89 5.44 1.58
N PHE A 128 11.89 4.75 1.03
CA PHE A 128 11.51 4.87 -0.37
C PHE A 128 10.29 5.79 -0.45
N PHE A 129 10.35 6.83 -1.28
CA PHE A 129 9.22 7.73 -1.49
C PHE A 129 8.58 7.40 -2.82
N GLU A 130 7.30 7.04 -2.75
CA GLU A 130 6.53 6.56 -3.88
C GLU A 130 5.35 7.49 -4.18
N ALA A 131 5.17 7.84 -5.46
CA ALA A 131 3.96 8.45 -5.97
C ALA A 131 3.07 7.35 -6.55
N GLY A 132 1.77 7.45 -6.32
CA GLY A 132 0.77 6.50 -6.81
C GLY A 132 -0.36 7.20 -7.56
N LEU A 133 -0.84 6.55 -8.61
CA LEU A 133 -2.04 6.90 -9.34
C LEU A 133 -2.90 5.65 -9.45
N VAL A 134 -4.11 5.70 -8.91
CA VAL A 134 -5.07 4.59 -8.97
C VAL A 134 -6.35 5.07 -9.60
N TYR A 135 -6.85 4.36 -10.60
CA TYR A 135 -8.12 4.64 -11.24
C TYR A 135 -8.97 3.37 -11.32
N THR A 136 -10.18 3.46 -10.80
CA THR A 136 -11.17 2.39 -10.90
C THR A 136 -12.25 2.80 -11.89
N LEU A 137 -12.50 1.96 -12.90
CA LEU A 137 -13.54 2.21 -13.88
C LEU A 137 -14.91 2.34 -13.18
N PRO A 138 -15.68 3.41 -13.43
CA PRO A 138 -17.00 3.59 -12.85
C PRO A 138 -18.05 2.71 -13.55
N CYS A 139 -17.75 1.43 -13.70
CA CYS A 139 -18.58 0.45 -14.40
C CYS A 139 -18.89 -0.73 -13.49
N GLU A 140 -20.14 -0.88 -13.05
CA GLU A 140 -20.55 -1.96 -12.16
C GLU A 140 -20.31 -3.37 -12.75
N LYS A 141 -20.41 -3.49 -14.08
CA LYS A 141 -20.20 -4.77 -14.76
C LYS A 141 -18.74 -5.12 -14.98
N LEU A 142 -17.86 -4.11 -14.92
CA LEU A 142 -16.43 -4.27 -15.10
C LEU A 142 -15.69 -3.38 -14.06
N PRO A 143 -15.65 -3.77 -12.79
CA PRO A 143 -15.02 -2.99 -11.72
C PRO A 143 -13.50 -3.11 -11.75
N LEU A 144 -12.90 -2.87 -12.92
CA LEU A 144 -11.46 -2.95 -13.12
C LEU A 144 -10.77 -1.73 -12.53
N SER A 145 -9.76 -1.95 -11.70
CA SER A 145 -8.84 -0.92 -11.21
C SER A 145 -7.50 -1.03 -11.91
N MET A 146 -6.95 0.13 -12.25
CA MET A 146 -5.58 0.28 -12.78
C MET A 146 -4.79 1.11 -11.79
N ALA A 147 -3.57 0.69 -11.50
CA ALA A 147 -2.66 1.44 -10.65
C ALA A 147 -1.29 1.58 -11.32
N TRP A 148 -0.64 2.72 -11.06
CA TRP A 148 0.74 2.98 -11.41
C TRP A 148 1.45 3.63 -10.22
N TYR A 149 2.61 3.10 -9.89
CA TYR A 149 3.45 3.55 -8.80
C TYR A 149 4.84 3.87 -9.32
N LEU A 150 5.44 4.92 -8.77
CA LEU A 150 6.76 5.41 -9.14
C LEU A 150 7.55 5.79 -7.90
N MET A 151 8.69 5.16 -7.66
CA MET A 151 9.63 5.56 -6.62
C MET A 151 10.44 6.78 -7.08
N PHE A 152 10.07 7.96 -6.63
CA PHE A 152 10.63 9.22 -7.11
C PHE A 152 11.78 9.76 -6.28
N ALA A 153 11.98 9.26 -5.05
CA ALA A 153 13.04 9.71 -4.16
C ALA A 153 13.41 8.64 -3.12
N GLY A 154 14.44 8.91 -2.33
CA GLY A 154 14.85 8.07 -1.21
C GLY A 154 15.88 7.02 -1.59
N ALA A 155 15.71 5.80 -1.06
CA ALA A 155 16.67 4.70 -1.15
C ALA A 155 16.65 3.96 -2.50
N ASP A 156 15.71 4.27 -3.39
CA ASP A 156 15.64 3.70 -4.74
C ASP A 156 16.79 4.23 -5.62
N LYS A 157 17.98 3.62 -5.47
CA LYS A 157 19.22 4.03 -6.15
C LYS A 157 19.75 2.93 -7.05
N ASN A 158 20.33 3.33 -8.18
CA ASN A 158 21.12 2.44 -9.03
C ASN A 158 22.56 2.28 -8.52
N GLU A 159 23.38 1.48 -9.21
CA GLU A 159 24.77 1.23 -8.86
C GLU A 159 25.63 2.50 -8.81
N ASP A 160 25.28 3.53 -9.56
CA ASP A 160 25.95 4.85 -9.54
C ASP A 160 25.45 5.77 -8.42
N GLY A 161 24.54 5.31 -7.55
CA GLY A 161 23.92 6.11 -6.48
C GLY A 161 22.89 7.13 -6.98
N LYS A 162 22.49 7.09 -8.25
CA LYS A 162 21.45 7.96 -8.82
C LYS A 162 20.09 7.36 -8.60
N GLN A 163 19.03 8.21 -8.53
CA GLN A 163 17.66 7.76 -8.44
C GLN A 163 17.32 6.84 -9.61
N ASN A 164 16.75 5.67 -9.30
CA ASN A 164 16.44 4.64 -10.28
C ASN A 164 15.06 4.85 -10.94
N TYR A 165 14.14 5.52 -10.26
CA TYR A 165 12.74 5.72 -10.68
C TYR A 165 12.04 4.39 -10.97
N SER A 166 12.21 3.42 -10.07
CA SER A 166 11.52 2.14 -10.14
C SER A 166 10.03 2.35 -10.25
N SER A 167 9.39 1.69 -11.21
CA SER A 167 7.96 1.83 -11.41
C SER A 167 7.26 0.48 -11.53
N TYR A 168 6.00 0.45 -11.12
CA TYR A 168 5.16 -0.74 -11.10
C TYR A 168 3.75 -0.38 -11.53
N CYS A 169 3.18 -1.20 -12.41
CA CYS A 169 1.79 -1.09 -12.83
C CYS A 169 1.03 -2.35 -12.47
N GLU A 170 -0.26 -2.21 -12.15
CA GLU A 170 -1.12 -3.34 -11.93
C GLU A 170 -2.55 -3.12 -12.42
N LEU A 171 -3.21 -4.22 -12.73
CA LEU A 171 -4.62 -4.31 -13.00
C LEU A 171 -5.25 -5.21 -11.95
N ASN A 172 -6.33 -4.75 -11.32
CA ASN A 172 -7.07 -5.48 -10.30
C ASN A 172 -8.51 -5.69 -10.76
N TYR A 173 -8.98 -6.92 -10.67
CA TYR A 173 -10.36 -7.29 -10.98
C TYR A 173 -10.98 -8.04 -9.81
N PRO A 174 -11.87 -7.39 -9.03
CA PRO A 174 -12.62 -8.04 -7.97
C PRO A 174 -13.77 -8.86 -8.57
N PHE A 175 -13.97 -10.06 -8.03
CA PHE A 175 -15.09 -10.92 -8.40
C PHE A 175 -15.47 -11.81 -7.22
N SER A 176 -16.69 -12.35 -7.25
CA SER A 176 -17.16 -13.24 -6.19
C SER A 176 -17.51 -14.61 -6.76
N VAL A 177 -17.14 -15.65 -6.03
CA VAL A 177 -17.57 -17.03 -6.32
C VAL A 177 -18.37 -17.53 -5.11
N LYS A 178 -19.68 -17.65 -5.29
CA LYS A 178 -20.63 -17.91 -4.20
C LYS A 178 -20.53 -16.83 -3.11
N SER A 179 -20.12 -17.19 -1.89
CA SER A 179 -19.95 -16.29 -0.74
C SER A 179 -18.50 -15.85 -0.51
N VAL A 180 -17.60 -16.16 -1.43
CA VAL A 180 -16.17 -15.82 -1.32
C VAL A 180 -15.86 -14.70 -2.27
N ASP A 181 -15.38 -13.57 -1.73
CA ASP A 181 -14.89 -12.44 -2.52
C ASP A 181 -13.41 -12.66 -2.83
N LEU A 182 -13.08 -12.50 -4.10
CA LEU A 182 -11.77 -12.74 -4.67
C LEU A 182 -11.30 -11.50 -5.44
N ASN A 183 -9.99 -11.37 -5.58
CA ASN A 183 -9.40 -10.35 -6.43
C ASN A 183 -8.31 -10.97 -7.30
N ALA A 184 -8.41 -10.79 -8.61
CA ALA A 184 -7.35 -11.15 -9.55
C ALA A 184 -6.48 -9.92 -9.81
N THR A 185 -5.17 -10.08 -9.63
CA THR A 185 -4.19 -9.01 -9.87
C THR A 185 -3.18 -9.45 -10.90
N VAL A 186 -2.94 -8.61 -11.89
CA VAL A 186 -1.85 -8.74 -12.85
C VAL A 186 -0.97 -7.53 -12.75
N GLY A 187 0.31 -7.74 -12.40
CA GLY A 187 1.30 -6.68 -12.25
C GLY A 187 2.42 -6.79 -13.26
N PHE A 188 3.02 -5.66 -13.61
CA PHE A 188 4.21 -5.60 -14.47
C PHE A 188 5.06 -4.38 -14.16
N VAL A 189 6.33 -4.45 -14.52
CA VAL A 189 7.32 -3.38 -14.37
C VAL A 189 7.58 -2.75 -15.72
N PRO A 190 7.08 -1.52 -15.98
CA PRO A 190 7.25 -0.86 -17.28
C PRO A 190 8.65 -0.29 -17.50
N TYR A 191 9.37 -0.02 -16.42
CA TYR A 191 10.70 0.57 -16.44
C TYR A 191 11.57 -0.01 -15.33
N LYS A 192 12.89 0.04 -15.47
CA LYS A 192 13.89 -0.56 -14.58
C LYS A 192 13.47 -0.56 -13.12
N THR A 193 13.67 -1.69 -12.45
CA THR A 193 13.58 -1.78 -11.00
C THR A 193 14.82 -2.48 -10.48
N LEU A 194 15.34 -2.03 -9.34
CA LEU A 194 16.48 -2.66 -8.68
C LEU A 194 16.08 -3.79 -7.74
N SER A 195 14.84 -3.83 -7.29
CA SER A 195 14.50 -4.69 -6.15
C SER A 195 13.14 -5.37 -6.20
N LEU A 196 12.39 -5.25 -7.26
CA LEU A 196 11.00 -5.67 -7.15
C LEU A 196 10.59 -6.86 -7.98
N ILE A 197 11.36 -7.33 -8.94
CA ILE A 197 11.01 -8.57 -9.65
C ILE A 197 12.24 -9.20 -10.28
N HIS A 198 12.76 -10.24 -9.68
CA HIS A 198 13.30 -11.36 -10.41
C HIS A 198 12.21 -12.43 -10.44
N ILE A 199 11.40 -12.40 -11.48
CA ILE A 199 10.59 -13.55 -11.88
C ILE A 199 11.43 -14.36 -12.84
#